data_3994d8654fc9c68661e46268ba9499ea
#
_entry.id   3994d8654fc9c68661e46268ba9499ea
#
_cell.length_a   1.000
_cell.length_b   1.000
_cell.length_c   1.000
_cell.angle_alpha   90.00
_cell.angle_beta   90.00
_cell.angle_gamma   90.00
#
_symmetry.space_group_name_H-M   'P 1'
#
loop_
_entity.id
_entity.type
_entity.pdbx_description
1 polymer ?
#
loop_
_entity_poly.entity_id
_entity_poly.type
_entity_poly.pdbx_seq_one_letter_code
_entity_poly.pdbx_strand_id
1 'polypeptide(L)'
;MKKIIVFAGFILGIQNGHAQVLISLLLGDKLNTGKIEFGLEGGWNGSTIKGLAGAHNLNNFNLGFYFDFKLKDTSWMINTGVIVKSTMGADNLPVYSLGNADLDNSFNGGNVARKINYFNVPILLKYQFKNHIYLKAGTQLGLRYNAHDEFKNSVNEDDDLKYKLKIKDQFHPLDAGLAVGMGYRLMKGNGMNIGVQYYYGLVDISIDDSTPGQYNRVLYVTAGIPVGKNPKKKKTSN
;
A
#
# COMPACT_ATOMS: atom_id res chain seq x y z
N MET A 1 -6.53 -31.43 -16.18
CA MET A 1 -5.79 -30.35 -15.50
C MET A 1 -6.58 -29.04 -15.36
N LYS A 2 -7.22 -28.50 -16.42
CA LYS A 2 -8.00 -27.24 -16.34
C LYS A 2 -9.16 -27.25 -15.31
N LYS A 3 -9.82 -28.39 -15.10
CA LYS A 3 -10.93 -28.52 -14.13
C LYS A 3 -10.49 -28.47 -12.66
N ILE A 4 -9.25 -28.90 -12.36
CA ILE A 4 -8.67 -28.87 -11.00
C ILE A 4 -8.32 -27.44 -10.60
N ILE A 5 -7.81 -26.63 -11.55
CA ILE A 5 -7.44 -25.22 -11.28
C ILE A 5 -8.69 -24.39 -11.00
N VAL A 6 -9.80 -24.63 -11.72
CA VAL A 6 -11.07 -23.93 -11.46
C VAL A 6 -11.65 -24.32 -10.09
N PHE A 7 -11.51 -25.60 -9.70
CA PHE A 7 -11.99 -26.07 -8.39
C PHE A 7 -11.15 -25.54 -7.22
N ALA A 8 -9.81 -25.46 -7.39
CA ALA A 8 -8.92 -24.84 -6.42
C ALA A 8 -9.18 -23.33 -6.27
N GLY A 9 -9.44 -22.62 -7.37
CA GLY A 9 -9.83 -21.21 -7.35
C GLY A 9 -11.17 -20.98 -6.64
N PHE A 10 -12.11 -21.90 -6.77
CA PHE A 10 -13.40 -21.83 -6.10
C PHE A 10 -13.31 -22.10 -4.59
N ILE A 11 -12.44 -23.03 -4.16
CA ILE A 11 -12.17 -23.32 -2.73
C ILE A 11 -11.46 -22.15 -2.05
N LEU A 12 -10.52 -21.50 -2.71
CA LEU A 12 -9.84 -20.28 -2.20
C LEU A 12 -10.80 -19.09 -2.09
N GLY A 13 -11.78 -18.99 -3.01
CA GLY A 13 -12.82 -17.96 -2.96
C GLY A 13 -13.79 -18.15 -1.76
N ILE A 14 -14.09 -19.39 -1.40
CA ILE A 14 -14.98 -19.71 -0.27
C ILE A 14 -14.31 -19.42 1.08
N GLN A 15 -13.01 -19.68 1.23
CA GLN A 15 -12.27 -19.38 2.47
C GLN A 15 -12.15 -17.87 2.74
N ASN A 16 -11.98 -17.05 1.70
CA ASN A 16 -11.94 -15.59 1.85
C ASN A 16 -13.30 -15.00 2.29
N GLY A 17 -14.41 -15.60 1.85
CA GLY A 17 -15.77 -15.23 2.28
C GLY A 17 -16.00 -15.44 3.79
N HIS A 18 -15.50 -16.53 4.36
CA HIS A 18 -15.65 -16.83 5.79
C HIS A 18 -14.80 -15.91 6.67
N ALA A 19 -13.60 -15.53 6.25
CA ALA A 19 -12.77 -14.57 6.99
C ALA A 19 -13.40 -13.17 7.02
N GLN A 20 -13.97 -12.70 5.91
CA GLN A 20 -14.71 -11.46 5.87
C GLN A 20 -15.97 -11.49 6.73
N VAL A 21 -16.71 -12.61 6.71
CA VAL A 21 -17.90 -12.81 7.55
C VAL A 21 -17.51 -12.86 9.03
N LEU A 22 -16.42 -13.54 9.40
CA LEU A 22 -15.94 -13.60 10.78
C LEU A 22 -15.46 -12.23 11.29
N ILE A 23 -14.70 -11.48 10.49
CA ILE A 23 -14.28 -10.10 10.85
C ILE A 23 -15.51 -9.19 10.94
N SER A 24 -16.46 -9.31 10.03
CA SER A 24 -17.72 -8.57 10.06
C SER A 24 -18.57 -8.91 11.29
N LEU A 25 -18.64 -10.19 11.68
CA LEU A 25 -19.41 -10.67 12.83
C LEU A 25 -18.77 -10.28 14.17
N LEU A 26 -17.45 -10.35 14.28
CA LEU A 26 -16.72 -10.08 15.53
C LEU A 26 -16.51 -8.59 15.77
N LEU A 27 -16.28 -7.80 14.71
CA LEU A 27 -15.86 -6.41 14.81
C LEU A 27 -16.80 -5.45 14.07
N GLY A 28 -17.55 -5.90 13.07
CA GLY A 28 -18.31 -5.05 12.15
C GLY A 28 -19.35 -4.15 12.85
N ASP A 29 -20.13 -4.71 13.76
CA ASP A 29 -21.16 -3.95 14.46
C ASP A 29 -20.59 -3.00 15.53
N LYS A 30 -19.39 -3.30 16.05
CA LYS A 30 -18.69 -2.47 17.03
C LYS A 30 -17.82 -1.40 16.35
N LEU A 31 -17.24 -1.70 15.18
CA LEU A 31 -16.35 -0.81 14.45
C LEU A 31 -17.07 0.07 13.41
N ASN A 32 -18.28 -0.33 12.96
CA ASN A 32 -19.12 0.50 12.09
C ASN A 32 -20.29 1.08 12.89
N THR A 33 -20.06 2.19 13.51
CA THR A 33 -21.07 3.00 14.16
C THR A 33 -21.52 4.14 13.26
N GLY A 34 -22.54 4.91 13.64
CA GLY A 34 -22.92 6.11 12.87
C GLY A 34 -21.77 7.12 12.71
N LYS A 35 -20.75 7.06 13.58
CA LYS A 35 -19.59 7.97 13.62
C LYS A 35 -18.30 7.39 13.08
N ILE A 36 -18.16 6.07 13.06
CA ILE A 36 -16.94 5.37 12.63
C ILE A 36 -17.32 4.42 11.49
N GLU A 37 -16.54 4.41 10.46
CA GLU A 37 -16.55 3.39 9.41
C GLU A 37 -15.21 2.67 9.37
N PHE A 38 -15.26 1.36 9.38
CA PHE A 38 -14.12 0.47 9.18
C PHE A 38 -14.23 -0.22 7.84
N GLY A 39 -13.10 -0.41 7.15
CA GLY A 39 -13.04 -1.15 5.89
C GLY A 39 -11.67 -1.72 5.60
N LEU A 40 -11.64 -2.63 4.62
CA LEU A 40 -10.41 -3.13 4.03
C LEU A 40 -10.06 -2.30 2.82
N GLU A 41 -8.79 -1.99 2.63
CA GLU A 41 -8.29 -1.24 1.48
C GLU A 41 -7.13 -1.99 0.84
N GLY A 42 -7.12 -2.05 -0.47
CA GLY A 42 -6.03 -2.64 -1.22
C GLY A 42 -5.99 -2.13 -2.66
N GLY A 43 -4.88 -2.39 -3.34
CA GLY A 43 -4.72 -1.99 -4.73
C GLY A 43 -3.27 -1.98 -5.19
N TRP A 44 -3.04 -1.27 -6.26
CA TRP A 44 -1.71 -1.10 -6.84
C TRP A 44 -0.98 0.10 -6.22
N ASN A 45 0.34 -0.02 -6.11
CA ASN A 45 1.21 1.12 -5.86
C ASN A 45 2.43 1.11 -6.79
N GLY A 46 2.74 2.28 -7.32
CA GLY A 46 3.98 2.55 -8.03
C GLY A 46 4.86 3.46 -7.19
N SER A 47 6.09 3.05 -6.93
CA SER A 47 7.02 3.80 -6.09
C SER A 47 8.36 4.03 -6.76
N THR A 48 9.02 5.14 -6.39
CA THR A 48 10.41 5.40 -6.74
C THR A 48 11.11 6.09 -5.57
N ILE A 49 12.44 6.14 -5.59
CA ILE A 49 13.27 6.82 -4.60
C ILE A 49 13.91 8.03 -5.27
N LYS A 50 13.49 9.23 -4.88
CA LYS A 50 14.15 10.48 -5.30
C LYS A 50 15.53 10.54 -4.63
N GLY A 51 16.54 10.96 -5.38
CA GLY A 51 17.93 11.05 -4.94
C GLY A 51 18.76 9.79 -5.21
N LEU A 52 18.13 8.69 -5.61
CA LEU A 52 18.82 7.47 -6.02
C LEU A 52 19.01 7.46 -7.54
N ALA A 53 20.26 7.42 -8.00
CA ALA A 53 20.59 7.41 -9.41
C ALA A 53 20.08 6.13 -10.10
N GLY A 54 19.51 6.25 -11.31
CA GLY A 54 18.98 5.12 -12.07
C GLY A 54 17.66 4.56 -11.55
N ALA A 55 17.02 5.20 -10.56
CA ALA A 55 15.78 4.73 -9.98
C ALA A 55 14.60 4.85 -10.95
N HIS A 56 14.00 3.72 -11.29
CA HIS A 56 12.75 3.61 -12.04
C HIS A 56 11.58 3.21 -11.14
N ASN A 57 10.38 3.28 -11.69
CA ASN A 57 9.16 2.97 -10.95
C ASN A 57 9.07 1.48 -10.62
N LEU A 58 8.91 1.16 -9.33
CA LEU A 58 8.70 -0.18 -8.81
C LEU A 58 7.20 -0.38 -8.59
N ASN A 59 6.62 -1.36 -9.30
CA ASN A 59 5.20 -1.67 -9.19
C ASN A 59 4.96 -2.78 -8.17
N ASN A 60 4.00 -2.55 -7.27
CA ASN A 60 3.63 -3.51 -6.23
C ASN A 60 2.12 -3.46 -5.94
N PHE A 61 1.71 -4.38 -5.08
CA PHE A 61 0.36 -4.43 -4.51
C PHE A 61 0.41 -4.02 -3.03
N ASN A 62 -0.52 -3.17 -2.62
CA ASN A 62 -0.72 -2.78 -1.22
C ASN A 62 -2.01 -3.36 -0.66
N LEU A 63 -1.99 -3.64 0.65
CA LEU A 63 -3.15 -4.15 1.39
C LEU A 63 -3.13 -3.60 2.80
N GLY A 64 -4.30 -3.22 3.30
CA GLY A 64 -4.46 -2.70 4.63
C GLY A 64 -5.91 -2.59 5.07
N PHE A 65 -6.12 -1.82 6.10
CA PHE A 65 -7.44 -1.47 6.58
C PHE A 65 -7.50 0.03 6.89
N TYR A 66 -8.69 0.60 6.80
CA TYR A 66 -8.94 2.01 7.05
C TYR A 66 -10.05 2.20 8.07
N PHE A 67 -10.01 3.37 8.71
CA PHE A 67 -11.07 3.94 9.53
C PHE A 67 -11.37 5.35 9.03
N ASP A 68 -12.65 5.65 8.85
CA ASP A 68 -13.16 7.00 8.66
C ASP A 68 -13.92 7.43 9.90
N PHE A 69 -13.36 8.35 10.70
CA PHE A 69 -13.97 8.95 11.88
C PHE A 69 -14.71 10.22 11.45
N LYS A 70 -16.03 10.20 11.42
CA LYS A 70 -16.86 11.36 11.07
C LYS A 70 -16.79 12.42 12.16
N LEU A 71 -16.51 13.64 11.77
CA LEU A 71 -16.56 14.81 12.65
C LEU A 71 -18.02 15.29 12.85
N LYS A 72 -18.23 16.38 13.60
CA LYS A 72 -19.57 16.94 13.85
C LYS A 72 -20.33 17.22 12.54
N ASP A 73 -19.65 17.81 11.56
CA ASP A 73 -20.12 17.85 10.19
C ASP A 73 -19.75 16.53 9.49
N THR A 74 -20.73 15.76 9.09
CA THR A 74 -20.56 14.43 8.48
C THR A 74 -19.84 14.42 7.13
N SER A 75 -19.63 15.59 6.54
CA SER A 75 -18.81 15.75 5.30
C SER A 75 -17.31 15.68 5.62
N TRP A 76 -16.89 16.00 6.82
CA TRP A 76 -15.50 15.94 7.28
C TRP A 76 -15.23 14.67 8.07
N MET A 77 -14.11 14.04 7.81
CA MET A 77 -13.67 12.80 8.46
C MET A 77 -12.17 12.83 8.71
N ILE A 78 -11.75 12.17 9.77
CA ILE A 78 -10.35 11.75 9.90
C ILE A 78 -10.25 10.35 9.31
N ASN A 79 -9.48 10.22 8.23
CA ASN A 79 -9.17 8.95 7.58
C ASN A 79 -7.81 8.47 8.10
N THR A 80 -7.78 7.30 8.71
CA THR A 80 -6.56 6.65 9.20
C THR A 80 -6.66 5.14 9.00
N GLY A 81 -5.64 4.40 9.40
CA GLY A 81 -5.60 2.96 9.28
C GLY A 81 -4.18 2.43 9.24
N VAL A 82 -3.99 1.22 8.76
CA VAL A 82 -2.66 0.65 8.54
C VAL A 82 -2.61 -0.05 7.19
N ILE A 83 -1.67 0.35 6.35
CA ILE A 83 -1.31 -0.40 5.16
C ILE A 83 -0.26 -1.42 5.62
N VAL A 84 -0.70 -2.66 5.84
CA VAL A 84 0.12 -3.73 6.42
C VAL A 84 1.07 -4.35 5.40
N LYS A 85 0.72 -4.29 4.13
CA LYS A 85 1.58 -4.67 3.02
C LYS A 85 1.77 -3.44 2.14
N SER A 86 2.92 -2.81 2.29
CA SER A 86 3.32 -1.68 1.45
C SER A 86 4.81 -1.84 1.13
N THR A 87 5.11 -2.17 -0.12
CA THR A 87 6.47 -2.22 -0.62
C THR A 87 6.73 -0.94 -1.39
N MET A 88 7.69 -0.17 -0.92
CA MET A 88 8.21 1.02 -1.59
C MET A 88 9.62 0.71 -2.11
N GLY A 89 10.17 1.57 -2.94
CA GLY A 89 11.52 1.41 -3.44
C GLY A 89 11.68 1.88 -4.88
N ALA A 90 12.62 1.27 -5.59
CA ALA A 90 12.90 1.56 -6.98
C ALA A 90 13.29 0.29 -7.74
N ASP A 91 13.00 0.28 -9.02
CA ASP A 91 13.37 -0.80 -9.94
C ASP A 91 14.46 -0.36 -10.91
N ASN A 92 15.01 -1.32 -11.64
CA ASN A 92 15.98 -1.13 -12.71
C ASN A 92 17.25 -0.37 -12.31
N LEU A 93 17.67 -0.55 -11.06
CA LEU A 93 18.95 -0.01 -10.58
C LEU A 93 20.12 -0.77 -11.21
N PRO A 94 21.28 -0.12 -11.40
CA PRO A 94 22.48 -0.81 -11.89
C PRO A 94 22.92 -1.88 -10.88
N VAL A 95 23.42 -3.00 -11.40
CA VAL A 95 24.05 -4.02 -10.57
C VAL A 95 25.32 -3.48 -9.91
N TYR A 96 25.61 -3.96 -8.72
CA TYR A 96 26.83 -3.65 -7.98
C TYR A 96 27.43 -4.95 -7.41
N SER A 97 28.69 -4.91 -7.01
CA SER A 97 29.41 -6.11 -6.56
C SER A 97 28.79 -6.67 -5.27
N LEU A 98 28.58 -7.98 -5.28
CA LEU A 98 28.14 -8.77 -4.12
C LEU A 98 29.30 -9.30 -3.29
N GLY A 99 30.56 -8.98 -3.69
CA GLY A 99 31.76 -9.48 -3.03
C GLY A 99 32.07 -10.96 -3.33
N ASN A 100 31.41 -11.52 -4.36
CA ASN A 100 31.62 -12.88 -4.83
C ASN A 100 31.68 -12.87 -6.37
N ALA A 101 32.83 -13.26 -6.93
CA ALA A 101 33.08 -13.18 -8.38
C ALA A 101 32.08 -14.00 -9.21
N ASP A 102 31.65 -15.17 -8.73
CA ASP A 102 30.69 -16.02 -9.47
C ASP A 102 29.31 -15.38 -9.52
N LEU A 103 28.85 -14.77 -8.40
CA LEU A 103 27.60 -14.03 -8.36
C LEU A 103 27.69 -12.76 -9.21
N ASP A 104 28.77 -11.99 -9.10
CA ASP A 104 28.98 -10.78 -9.88
C ASP A 104 28.94 -11.05 -11.38
N ASN A 105 29.57 -12.15 -11.82
CA ASN A 105 29.51 -12.61 -13.20
C ASN A 105 28.10 -13.05 -13.62
N SER A 106 27.38 -13.76 -12.75
CA SER A 106 26.02 -14.26 -13.03
C SER A 106 25.01 -13.14 -13.19
N PHE A 107 25.18 -12.02 -12.48
CA PHE A 107 24.27 -10.86 -12.54
C PHE A 107 24.79 -9.72 -13.43
N ASN A 108 25.93 -9.91 -14.11
CA ASN A 108 26.47 -8.92 -15.04
C ASN A 108 25.46 -8.69 -16.19
N GLY A 109 25.13 -7.43 -16.48
CA GLY A 109 24.11 -7.05 -17.48
C GLY A 109 22.66 -7.16 -16.99
N GLY A 110 22.43 -7.62 -15.76
CA GLY A 110 21.13 -7.64 -15.14
C GLY A 110 20.71 -6.30 -14.50
N ASN A 111 19.73 -6.33 -13.62
CA ASN A 111 19.24 -5.17 -12.88
C ASN A 111 18.95 -5.50 -11.41
N VAL A 112 18.75 -4.45 -10.60
CA VAL A 112 18.42 -4.57 -9.18
C VAL A 112 17.10 -3.87 -8.90
N ALA A 113 16.19 -4.58 -8.22
CA ALA A 113 14.99 -4.01 -7.63
C ALA A 113 15.18 -3.81 -6.13
N ARG A 114 15.25 -2.56 -5.68
CA ARG A 114 15.28 -2.20 -4.25
C ARG A 114 13.89 -2.22 -3.67
N LYS A 115 13.66 -3.06 -2.67
CA LYS A 115 12.36 -3.26 -2.04
C LYS A 115 12.45 -2.99 -0.55
N ILE A 116 11.73 -1.95 -0.10
CA ILE A 116 11.67 -1.55 1.29
C ILE A 116 10.22 -1.72 1.75
N ASN A 117 10.01 -2.57 2.73
CA ASN A 117 8.68 -2.92 3.21
C ASN A 117 8.34 -2.14 4.47
N TYR A 118 7.19 -1.47 4.43
CA TYR A 118 6.69 -0.63 5.51
C TYR A 118 5.32 -1.07 6.02
N PHE A 119 5.08 -0.85 7.31
CA PHE A 119 3.76 -0.60 7.83
C PHE A 119 3.51 0.91 7.76
N ASN A 120 2.54 1.32 6.96
CA ASN A 120 2.22 2.74 6.80
C ASN A 120 0.94 3.10 7.53
N VAL A 121 0.99 4.20 8.28
CA VAL A 121 -0.14 4.76 9.03
C VAL A 121 -0.44 6.15 8.45
N PRO A 122 -1.44 6.27 7.57
CA PRO A 122 -1.93 7.57 7.12
C PRO A 122 -2.77 8.22 8.23
N ILE A 123 -2.68 9.55 8.36
CA ILE A 123 -3.52 10.39 9.21
C ILE A 123 -3.95 11.56 8.35
N LEU A 124 -5.12 11.45 7.74
CA LEU A 124 -5.58 12.36 6.70
C LEU A 124 -6.90 13.01 7.09
N LEU A 125 -7.02 14.29 6.86
CA LEU A 125 -8.29 14.98 6.84
C LEU A 125 -8.96 14.68 5.49
N LYS A 126 -10.17 14.10 5.53
CA LYS A 126 -10.96 13.73 4.37
C LYS A 126 -12.24 14.55 4.32
N TYR A 127 -12.54 15.12 3.17
CA TYR A 127 -13.80 15.81 2.89
C TYR A 127 -14.57 15.10 1.77
N GLN A 128 -15.83 14.73 2.04
CA GLN A 128 -16.69 14.09 1.08
C GLN A 128 -17.78 15.07 0.59
N PHE A 129 -17.80 15.34 -0.70
CA PHE A 129 -18.78 16.18 -1.34
C PHE A 129 -20.15 15.48 -1.48
N LYS A 130 -21.19 16.24 -1.75
CA LYS A 130 -22.56 15.70 -1.98
C LYS A 130 -22.65 14.77 -3.19
N ASN A 131 -21.80 14.95 -4.20
CA ASN A 131 -21.68 14.10 -5.39
C ASN A 131 -20.86 12.83 -5.16
N HIS A 132 -20.48 12.53 -3.89
CA HIS A 132 -19.70 11.36 -3.46
C HIS A 132 -18.23 11.34 -3.86
N ILE A 133 -17.73 12.40 -4.50
CA ILE A 133 -16.28 12.62 -4.63
C ILE A 133 -15.73 12.94 -3.25
N TYR A 134 -14.52 12.50 -2.95
CA TYR A 134 -13.81 12.92 -1.75
C TYR A 134 -12.39 13.38 -2.07
N LEU A 135 -11.89 14.29 -1.24
CA LEU A 135 -10.50 14.70 -1.18
C LEU A 135 -9.95 14.33 0.18
N LYS A 136 -8.69 13.99 0.24
CA LYS A 136 -7.98 13.71 1.51
C LYS A 136 -6.56 14.26 1.46
N ALA A 137 -6.09 14.81 2.58
CA ALA A 137 -4.74 15.33 2.72
C ALA A 137 -4.28 15.25 4.18
N GLY A 138 -2.98 15.05 4.39
CA GLY A 138 -2.39 14.98 5.71
C GLY A 138 -1.02 14.35 5.71
N THR A 139 -0.67 13.66 6.79
CA THR A 139 0.61 12.99 6.97
C THR A 139 0.48 11.48 6.83
N GLN A 140 1.57 10.82 6.45
CA GLN A 140 1.70 9.37 6.50
C GLN A 140 3.03 9.04 7.17
N LEU A 141 2.98 8.14 8.14
CA LEU A 141 4.14 7.62 8.85
C LEU A 141 4.39 6.19 8.38
N GLY A 142 5.65 5.83 8.17
CA GLY A 142 6.08 4.50 7.75
C GLY A 142 7.05 3.89 8.77
N LEU A 143 6.79 2.66 9.20
CA LEU A 143 7.72 1.86 9.99
C LEU A 143 8.27 0.74 9.11
N ARG A 144 9.57 0.81 8.78
CA ARG A 144 10.26 -0.20 7.99
C ARG A 144 10.45 -1.48 8.81
N TYR A 145 9.94 -2.60 8.31
CA TYR A 145 10.19 -3.90 8.94
C TYR A 145 11.19 -4.76 8.15
N ASN A 146 11.35 -4.53 6.83
CA ASN A 146 12.31 -5.25 5.99
C ASN A 146 12.83 -4.36 4.85
N ALA A 147 14.06 -4.63 4.39
CA ALA A 147 14.60 -4.06 3.15
C ALA A 147 15.56 -5.05 2.51
N HIS A 148 15.47 -5.19 1.18
CA HIS A 148 16.36 -6.05 0.40
C HIS A 148 16.48 -5.53 -1.03
N ASP A 149 17.63 -5.77 -1.63
CA ASP A 149 17.85 -5.64 -3.05
C ASP A 149 17.67 -7.02 -3.71
N GLU A 150 16.84 -7.07 -4.75
CA GLU A 150 16.59 -8.26 -5.56
C GLU A 150 17.32 -8.08 -6.88
N PHE A 151 18.45 -8.78 -7.01
CA PHE A 151 19.22 -8.88 -8.24
C PHE A 151 18.50 -9.82 -9.18
N LYS A 152 18.41 -9.43 -10.44
CA LYS A 152 17.74 -10.18 -11.50
C LYS A 152 18.61 -10.21 -12.75
N ASN A 153 18.64 -11.33 -13.41
CA ASN A 153 19.24 -11.47 -14.73
C ASN A 153 18.47 -12.51 -15.55
N SER A 154 18.51 -12.40 -16.86
CA SER A 154 17.88 -13.34 -17.79
C SER A 154 18.92 -14.29 -18.34
N VAL A 155 18.61 -15.59 -18.33
CA VAL A 155 19.42 -16.63 -18.98
C VAL A 155 18.72 -17.13 -20.25
N ASN A 156 17.38 -17.27 -20.21
CA ASN A 156 16.56 -17.77 -21.31
C ASN A 156 15.39 -16.83 -21.64
N GLU A 157 15.67 -15.53 -21.84
CA GLU A 157 14.68 -14.48 -22.18
C GLU A 157 13.75 -14.04 -21.04
N ASP A 158 13.76 -14.75 -19.88
CA ASP A 158 13.00 -14.41 -18.67
C ASP A 158 13.94 -14.09 -17.50
N ASP A 159 13.49 -13.30 -16.50
CA ASP A 159 14.23 -13.02 -15.25
C ASP A 159 14.28 -14.28 -14.38
N ASP A 160 15.03 -15.30 -14.80
CA ASP A 160 15.11 -16.62 -14.19
C ASP A 160 16.22 -16.72 -13.12
N LEU A 161 17.21 -15.84 -13.15
CA LEU A 161 18.16 -15.68 -12.05
C LEU A 161 17.70 -14.61 -11.07
N LYS A 162 17.60 -14.98 -9.79
CA LYS A 162 17.21 -14.07 -8.70
C LYS A 162 18.06 -14.31 -7.46
N TYR A 163 18.62 -13.22 -6.92
CA TYR A 163 19.34 -13.23 -5.65
C TYR A 163 18.85 -12.08 -4.76
N LYS A 164 18.64 -12.33 -3.48
CA LYS A 164 18.16 -11.32 -2.51
C LYS A 164 19.24 -11.00 -1.49
N LEU A 165 19.72 -9.77 -1.52
CA LEU A 165 20.63 -9.21 -0.54
C LEU A 165 19.85 -8.41 0.50
N LYS A 166 20.02 -8.75 1.78
CA LYS A 166 19.43 -7.96 2.88
C LYS A 166 20.22 -6.66 3.04
N ILE A 167 19.50 -5.52 2.96
CA ILE A 167 20.07 -4.18 3.10
C ILE A 167 19.36 -3.37 4.19
N LYS A 168 18.69 -4.07 5.10
CA LYS A 168 17.89 -3.43 6.16
C LYS A 168 18.70 -2.40 6.95
N ASP A 169 19.93 -2.68 7.25
CA ASP A 169 20.79 -1.83 8.10
C ASP A 169 21.31 -0.57 7.39
N GLN A 170 21.03 -0.42 6.09
CA GLN A 170 21.38 0.77 5.30
C GLN A 170 20.29 1.86 5.32
N PHE A 171 19.15 1.60 5.95
CA PHE A 171 18.00 2.51 5.95
C PHE A 171 17.53 2.84 7.34
N HIS A 172 17.00 4.05 7.52
CA HIS A 172 16.32 4.46 8.75
C HIS A 172 15.04 3.62 8.97
N PRO A 173 14.69 3.32 10.25
CA PRO A 173 13.47 2.54 10.55
C PRO A 173 12.19 3.31 10.30
N LEU A 174 12.25 4.65 10.31
CA LEU A 174 11.08 5.53 10.17
C LEU A 174 11.14 6.30 8.86
N ASP A 175 9.99 6.40 8.21
CA ASP A 175 9.72 7.29 7.08
C ASP A 175 8.50 8.15 7.43
N ALA A 176 8.52 9.40 7.00
CA ALA A 176 7.40 10.31 7.20
C ALA A 176 7.30 11.30 6.03
N GLY A 177 6.06 11.65 5.71
CA GLY A 177 5.81 12.58 4.61
C GLY A 177 4.36 13.04 4.54
N LEU A 178 4.06 13.77 3.49
CA LEU A 178 2.73 14.26 3.18
C LEU A 178 2.03 13.29 2.22
N ALA A 179 0.73 13.13 2.40
CA ALA A 179 -0.10 12.39 1.48
C ALA A 179 -1.32 13.23 1.08
N VAL A 180 -1.60 13.23 -0.22
CA VAL A 180 -2.79 13.85 -0.79
C VAL A 180 -3.50 12.85 -1.68
N GLY A 181 -4.81 12.88 -1.71
CA GLY A 181 -5.56 11.94 -2.52
C GLY A 181 -6.97 12.40 -2.83
N MET A 182 -7.55 11.73 -3.79
CA MET A 182 -8.94 11.93 -4.20
C MET A 182 -9.57 10.60 -4.60
N GLY A 183 -10.87 10.56 -4.59
CA GLY A 183 -11.59 9.37 -5.03
C GLY A 183 -13.07 9.56 -5.06
N TYR A 184 -13.75 8.46 -5.32
CA TYR A 184 -15.19 8.40 -5.46
C TYR A 184 -15.77 7.24 -4.63
N ARG A 185 -16.88 7.49 -3.98
CA ARG A 185 -17.60 6.49 -3.23
C ARG A 185 -18.79 5.97 -4.03
N LEU A 186 -18.77 4.70 -4.36
CA LEU A 186 -19.79 4.02 -5.15
C LEU A 186 -21.14 3.92 -4.40
N MET A 187 -22.17 3.42 -5.10
CA MET A 187 -23.51 3.15 -4.55
C MET A 187 -24.11 4.36 -3.81
N LYS A 188 -24.07 5.54 -4.44
CA LYS A 188 -24.60 6.78 -3.84
C LYS A 188 -24.03 7.08 -2.45
N GLY A 189 -22.72 6.82 -2.29
CA GLY A 189 -22.02 7.09 -1.05
C GLY A 189 -22.11 6.00 0.03
N ASN A 190 -22.64 4.83 -0.27
CA ASN A 190 -22.79 3.72 0.68
C ASN A 190 -21.95 2.47 0.33
N GLY A 191 -21.21 2.55 -0.77
CA GLY A 191 -20.42 1.43 -1.28
C GLY A 191 -18.94 1.57 -1.10
N MET A 192 -18.23 0.85 -1.95
CA MET A 192 -16.78 0.82 -2.04
C MET A 192 -16.20 2.19 -2.38
N ASN A 193 -15.08 2.52 -1.80
CA ASN A 193 -14.26 3.67 -2.16
C ASN A 193 -13.28 3.27 -3.27
N ILE A 194 -13.18 4.07 -4.32
CA ILE A 194 -12.11 3.95 -5.32
C ILE A 194 -11.36 5.27 -5.33
N GLY A 195 -10.04 5.24 -5.28
CA GLY A 195 -9.28 6.46 -5.22
C GLY A 195 -7.82 6.33 -5.60
N VAL A 196 -7.20 7.50 -5.73
CA VAL A 196 -5.77 7.65 -5.93
C VAL A 196 -5.21 8.48 -4.77
N GLN A 197 -3.98 8.17 -4.36
CA GLN A 197 -3.27 8.91 -3.31
C GLN A 197 -1.80 8.99 -3.69
N TYR A 198 -1.23 10.18 -3.56
CA TYR A 198 0.19 10.38 -3.74
C TYR A 198 0.87 10.65 -2.40
N TYR A 199 1.95 9.92 -2.13
CA TYR A 199 2.79 10.09 -0.95
C TYR A 199 4.10 10.76 -1.34
N TYR A 200 4.44 11.83 -0.63
CA TYR A 200 5.65 12.61 -0.78
C TYR A 200 6.47 12.50 0.51
N GLY A 201 7.44 11.58 0.54
CA GLY A 201 8.36 11.39 1.67
C GLY A 201 9.20 12.64 1.89
N LEU A 202 9.33 13.06 3.15
CA LEU A 202 10.08 14.23 3.60
C LEU A 202 11.33 13.82 4.38
N VAL A 203 11.37 12.62 4.93
CA VAL A 203 12.50 12.09 5.70
C VAL A 203 13.45 11.39 4.75
N ASP A 204 14.75 11.64 4.92
CA ASP A 204 15.78 10.83 4.30
C ASP A 204 15.72 9.41 4.86
N ILE A 205 15.54 8.44 3.97
CA ILE A 205 15.46 7.02 4.35
C ILE A 205 16.82 6.34 4.40
N SER A 206 17.88 6.95 3.82
CA SER A 206 19.24 6.41 3.84
C SER A 206 19.97 6.77 5.13
N ILE A 207 20.77 5.85 5.66
CA ILE A 207 21.69 6.11 6.79
C ILE A 207 23.01 6.70 6.29
N ASP A 208 23.32 6.52 5.01
CA ASP A 208 24.58 7.00 4.42
C ASP A 208 24.47 8.48 4.03
N ASP A 209 25.02 9.35 4.88
CA ASP A 209 25.08 10.81 4.66
C ASP A 209 26.09 11.23 3.57
N SER A 210 26.90 10.30 3.04
CA SER A 210 27.85 10.59 1.95
C SER A 210 27.17 10.68 0.57
N THR A 211 25.94 10.22 0.45
CA THR A 211 25.11 10.25 -0.75
C THR A 211 24.02 11.32 -0.67
N PRO A 212 23.48 11.81 -1.79
CA PRO A 212 22.30 12.67 -1.74
C PRO A 212 21.15 12.01 -0.99
N GLY A 213 20.44 12.78 -0.18
CA GLY A 213 19.29 12.29 0.59
C GLY A 213 18.28 11.54 -0.29
N GLN A 214 17.79 10.42 0.21
CA GLN A 214 16.87 9.51 -0.48
C GLN A 214 15.47 9.61 0.10
N TYR A 215 14.47 9.85 -0.75
CA TYR A 215 13.09 10.12 -0.35
C TYR A 215 12.10 9.26 -1.14
N ASN A 216 11.22 8.57 -0.45
CA ASN A 216 10.15 7.79 -1.09
C ASN A 216 9.15 8.69 -1.83
N ARG A 217 8.72 8.24 -3.00
CA ARG A 217 7.62 8.81 -3.81
C ARG A 217 6.72 7.67 -4.22
N VAL A 218 5.44 7.75 -3.87
CA VAL A 218 4.52 6.63 -4.12
C VAL A 218 3.18 7.12 -4.62
N LEU A 219 2.71 6.54 -5.71
CA LEU A 219 1.34 6.66 -6.19
C LEU A 219 0.58 5.40 -5.83
N TYR A 220 -0.50 5.52 -5.08
CA TYR A 220 -1.43 4.45 -4.76
C TYR A 220 -2.70 4.58 -5.60
N VAL A 221 -3.18 3.47 -6.15
CA VAL A 221 -4.52 3.32 -6.71
C VAL A 221 -5.21 2.26 -5.89
N THR A 222 -6.24 2.63 -5.16
CA THR A 222 -6.84 1.77 -4.14
C THR A 222 -8.34 1.61 -4.31
N ALA A 223 -8.81 0.45 -3.84
CA ALA A 223 -10.20 0.16 -3.62
C ALA A 223 -10.41 -0.21 -2.15
N GLY A 224 -11.30 0.50 -1.49
CA GLY A 224 -11.65 0.28 -0.08
C GLY A 224 -13.07 -0.26 0.05
N ILE A 225 -13.22 -1.39 0.74
CA ILE A 225 -14.52 -2.04 0.96
C ILE A 225 -14.90 -1.86 2.43
N PRO A 226 -16.00 -1.11 2.74
CA PRO A 226 -16.48 -1.00 4.10
C PRO A 226 -16.94 -2.38 4.61
N VAL A 227 -16.55 -2.73 5.83
CA VAL A 227 -16.87 -4.02 6.47
C VAL A 227 -17.90 -3.78 7.56
N GLY A 228 -19.05 -4.47 7.50
CA GLY A 228 -20.12 -4.35 8.47
C GLY A 228 -21.39 -3.68 7.92
N LYS A 229 -22.48 -3.76 8.68
CA LYS A 229 -23.76 -3.15 8.27
C LYS A 229 -23.69 -1.63 8.51
N ASN A 230 -23.88 -0.85 7.46
CA ASN A 230 -24.24 0.56 7.64
C ASN A 230 -25.52 0.62 8.49
N PRO A 231 -25.53 1.34 9.62
CA PRO A 231 -26.75 1.52 10.38
C PRO A 231 -27.78 2.18 9.44
N LYS A 232 -28.85 1.46 9.10
CA LYS A 232 -29.94 2.01 8.32
C LYS A 232 -30.38 3.30 8.99
N LYS A 233 -30.43 4.41 8.25
CA LYS A 233 -31.14 5.61 8.70
C LYS A 233 -32.50 5.13 9.22
N LYS A 234 -32.78 5.29 10.51
CA LYS A 234 -34.13 5.13 11.03
C LYS A 234 -35.02 6.01 10.14
N LYS A 235 -35.93 5.39 9.40
CA LYS A 235 -37.04 6.13 8.81
C LYS A 235 -37.77 6.74 10.01
N THR A 236 -37.69 8.04 10.19
CA THR A 236 -38.64 8.81 10.97
C THR A 236 -39.98 8.61 10.27
N SER A 237 -40.81 7.72 10.81
CA SER A 237 -42.23 7.68 10.50
C SER A 237 -42.84 8.94 11.11
N ASN A 238 -43.21 9.87 10.27
CA ASN A 238 -44.22 10.85 10.63
C ASN A 238 -45.57 10.18 10.67
#